data_0769a3908b36dc24aa105adce3c4f9ba
#
_entry.id   0769a3908b36dc24aa105adce3c4f9ba
#
_cell.length_a   1.000
_cell.length_b   1.000
_cell.length_c   1.000
_cell.angle_alpha   90.00
_cell.angle_beta   90.00
_cell.angle_gamma   90.00
#
_symmetry.space_group_name_H-M   'P 1'
#
loop_
_entity.id
_entity.type
_entity.pdbx_description
1 polymer ?
#
loop_
_entity_poly.entity_id
_entity_poly.type
_entity_poly.pdbx_seq_one_letter_code
_entity_poly.pdbx_strand_id
1 'polypeptide(L)'
;MLVLIRGAGDLGTGIALRLFRSHLCVVMTDLPQPTAIRRTVCFSQAILYGSYQVEDVTAELAASMEDVRCILAEGCIPVLADPKAECRAWLKPDVVVDAILAKKNLGTQITDAPLVIGVGPGFCAGRDCHAVIETMRGHTLGRVIRSGEPIPNTNIPGLIGGFTGERVLRAPDDGMFHQLLDIGTMVQAGDVAGEVNGKPMICTISGVIRGMLADGTPVFKGMKSGDVDPRGEISYCQTASDKAIAIGGGVLQAILEYTGVLNAATGKNALGV
;
A
#
# COMPACT_ATOMS: atom_id res chain seq x y z
N MET A 1 1.19 -0.73 -21.25
CA MET A 1 0.44 -1.61 -20.30
C MET A 1 -0.06 -0.75 -19.16
N LEU A 2 -1.36 -0.77 -18.91
CA LEU A 2 -2.00 0.00 -17.85
C LEU A 2 -2.27 -0.91 -16.63
N VAL A 3 -1.75 -0.51 -15.48
CA VAL A 3 -1.93 -1.22 -14.20
C VAL A 3 -2.78 -0.37 -13.26
N LEU A 4 -3.91 -0.92 -12.82
CA LEU A 4 -4.75 -0.32 -11.78
C LEU A 4 -4.41 -0.96 -10.43
N ILE A 5 -3.97 -0.16 -9.47
CA ILE A 5 -3.69 -0.59 -8.09
C ILE A 5 -4.83 -0.15 -7.19
N ARG A 6 -5.50 -1.09 -6.54
CA ARG A 6 -6.49 -0.84 -5.50
C ARG A 6 -5.78 -0.72 -4.15
N GLY A 7 -5.82 0.46 -3.54
CA GLY A 7 -5.09 0.80 -2.32
C GLY A 7 -3.82 1.58 -2.59
N ALA A 8 -3.79 2.87 -2.21
CA ALA A 8 -2.66 3.78 -2.34
C ALA A 8 -1.94 4.04 -0.99
N GLY A 9 -2.05 3.10 -0.04
CA GLY A 9 -1.31 3.09 1.21
C GLY A 9 0.17 2.67 1.02
N ASP A 10 0.90 2.47 2.13
CA ASP A 10 2.34 2.14 2.18
C ASP A 10 2.75 1.05 1.17
N LEU A 11 2.10 -0.12 1.21
CA LEU A 11 2.47 -1.23 0.33
C LEU A 11 2.05 -0.98 -1.12
N GLY A 12 0.85 -0.41 -1.34
CA GLY A 12 0.40 -0.01 -2.67
C GLY A 12 1.32 1.01 -3.32
N THR A 13 1.80 1.99 -2.55
CA THR A 13 2.77 2.99 -3.00
C THR A 13 4.11 2.35 -3.38
N GLY A 14 4.64 1.42 -2.56
CA GLY A 14 5.87 0.72 -2.90
C GLY A 14 5.76 -0.14 -4.17
N ILE A 15 4.58 -0.74 -4.41
CA ILE A 15 4.26 -1.41 -5.68
C ILE A 15 4.26 -0.38 -6.82
N ALA A 16 3.55 0.73 -6.65
CA ALA A 16 3.46 1.80 -7.66
C ALA A 16 4.83 2.35 -8.05
N LEU A 17 5.68 2.66 -7.07
CA LEU A 17 7.07 3.10 -7.31
C LEU A 17 7.86 2.09 -8.15
N ARG A 18 7.74 0.80 -7.84
CA ARG A 18 8.45 -0.25 -8.58
C ARG A 18 7.96 -0.33 -10.03
N LEU A 19 6.65 -0.32 -10.24
CA LEU A 19 6.05 -0.44 -11.57
C LEU A 19 6.29 0.82 -12.40
N PHE A 20 6.13 1.99 -11.83
CA PHE A 20 6.34 3.28 -12.50
C PHE A 20 7.79 3.43 -12.96
N ARG A 21 8.77 3.13 -12.09
CA ARG A 21 10.21 3.12 -12.45
C ARG A 21 10.58 2.02 -13.46
N SER A 22 9.69 1.08 -13.69
CA SER A 22 9.79 0.07 -14.75
C SER A 22 9.02 0.46 -16.02
N HIS A 23 8.65 1.75 -16.15
CA HIS A 23 7.95 2.34 -17.29
C HIS A 23 6.57 1.76 -17.58
N LEU A 24 5.86 1.25 -16.55
CA LEU A 24 4.46 0.88 -16.67
C LEU A 24 3.57 2.08 -16.33
N CYS A 25 2.43 2.22 -17.05
CA CYS A 25 1.42 3.20 -16.71
C CYS A 25 0.66 2.72 -15.47
N VAL A 26 0.71 3.48 -14.38
CA VAL A 26 0.09 3.13 -13.09
C VAL A 26 -1.02 4.12 -12.78
N VAL A 27 -2.18 3.61 -12.39
CA VAL A 27 -3.29 4.36 -11.81
C VAL A 27 -3.64 3.74 -10.48
N MET A 28 -3.98 4.54 -9.47
CA MET A 28 -4.31 4.03 -8.13
C MET A 28 -5.70 4.46 -7.69
N THR A 29 -6.28 3.69 -6.78
CA THR A 29 -7.53 4.07 -6.09
C THR A 29 -7.39 3.90 -4.59
N ASP A 30 -8.08 4.73 -3.81
CA ASP A 30 -8.18 4.59 -2.35
C ASP A 30 -9.51 5.18 -1.83
N LEU A 31 -9.67 5.16 -0.51
CA LEU A 31 -10.78 5.79 0.19
C LEU A 31 -10.74 7.33 0.01
N PRO A 32 -11.91 8.01 -0.03
CA PRO A 32 -11.96 9.48 0.02
C PRO A 32 -11.29 10.07 1.28
N GLN A 33 -11.31 9.32 2.37
CA GLN A 33 -10.56 9.62 3.60
C GLN A 33 -9.61 8.46 3.90
N PRO A 34 -8.36 8.52 3.42
CA PRO A 34 -7.39 7.45 3.61
C PRO A 34 -7.04 7.23 5.08
N THR A 35 -6.92 5.96 5.47
CA THR A 35 -6.57 5.56 6.84
C THR A 35 -5.13 5.05 6.96
N ALA A 36 -4.27 5.42 6.02
CA ALA A 36 -2.87 5.04 6.02
C ALA A 36 -2.16 5.65 7.24
N ILE A 37 -1.39 4.82 7.96
CA ILE A 37 -0.63 5.26 9.13
C ILE A 37 0.72 5.86 8.70
N ARG A 38 1.43 5.23 7.75
CA ARG A 38 2.68 5.75 7.21
C ARG A 38 2.43 6.78 6.11
N ARG A 39 1.70 7.85 6.47
CA ARG A 39 1.18 8.86 5.53
C ARG A 39 2.26 9.47 4.64
N THR A 40 3.44 9.72 5.19
CA THR A 40 4.58 10.31 4.48
C THR A 40 5.11 9.49 3.29
N VAL A 41 4.73 8.22 3.19
CA VAL A 41 5.10 7.31 2.09
C VAL A 41 3.87 6.72 1.40
N CYS A 42 2.75 7.45 1.35
CA CYS A 42 1.49 6.97 0.79
C CYS A 42 0.96 7.94 -0.27
N PHE A 43 0.80 7.46 -1.50
CA PHE A 43 0.19 8.24 -2.58
C PHE A 43 -1.29 8.57 -2.34
N SER A 44 -1.96 7.88 -1.41
CA SER A 44 -3.30 8.25 -0.97
C SER A 44 -3.39 9.68 -0.43
N GLN A 45 -2.28 10.30 -0.03
CA GLN A 45 -2.24 11.70 0.40
C GLN A 45 -2.58 12.66 -0.75
N ALA A 46 -2.40 12.27 -2.01
CA ALA A 46 -2.85 13.07 -3.15
C ALA A 46 -4.37 13.31 -3.16
N ILE A 47 -5.16 12.38 -2.60
CA ILE A 47 -6.61 12.54 -2.46
C ILE A 47 -6.96 13.73 -1.54
N LEU A 48 -6.15 13.97 -0.51
CA LEU A 48 -6.39 15.04 0.47
C LEU A 48 -5.80 16.39 0.05
N TYR A 49 -4.66 16.35 -0.66
CA TYR A 49 -3.89 17.57 -0.95
C TYR A 49 -3.85 17.96 -2.43
N GLY A 50 -4.51 17.17 -3.30
CA GLY A 50 -4.47 17.36 -4.76
C GLY A 50 -3.25 16.72 -5.42
N SER A 51 -2.08 16.84 -4.81
CA SER A 51 -0.82 16.25 -5.26
C SER A 51 0.03 15.80 -4.08
N TYR A 52 0.81 14.74 -4.24
CA TYR A 52 1.72 14.26 -3.20
C TYR A 52 2.93 13.53 -3.79
N GLN A 53 4.11 13.85 -3.26
CA GLN A 53 5.37 13.25 -3.71
C GLN A 53 5.88 12.24 -2.68
N VAL A 54 6.26 11.05 -3.15
CA VAL A 54 6.98 10.03 -2.37
C VAL A 54 8.27 9.71 -3.10
N GLU A 55 9.40 9.93 -2.43
CA GLU A 55 10.73 9.86 -3.03
C GLU A 55 10.82 10.81 -4.24
N ASP A 56 11.08 10.31 -5.46
CA ASP A 56 11.20 11.05 -6.71
C ASP A 56 9.95 10.99 -7.61
N VAL A 57 8.86 10.39 -7.11
CA VAL A 57 7.64 10.17 -7.89
C VAL A 57 6.48 10.99 -7.33
N THR A 58 5.76 11.68 -8.19
CA THR A 58 4.58 12.48 -7.86
C THR A 58 3.31 11.72 -8.23
N ALA A 59 2.32 11.78 -7.34
CA ALA A 59 0.96 11.33 -7.60
C ALA A 59 -0.01 12.51 -7.49
N GLU A 60 -1.07 12.51 -8.32
CA GLU A 60 -2.05 13.59 -8.38
C GLU A 60 -3.48 13.05 -8.33
N LEU A 61 -4.37 13.82 -7.71
CA LEU A 61 -5.78 13.49 -7.64
C LEU A 61 -6.41 13.58 -9.03
N ALA A 62 -7.05 12.49 -9.45
CA ALA A 62 -7.85 12.43 -10.68
C ALA A 62 -9.33 12.22 -10.32
N ALA A 63 -10.24 12.87 -11.03
CA ALA A 63 -11.68 12.70 -10.89
C ALA A 63 -12.35 12.17 -12.17
N SER A 64 -11.63 12.18 -13.30
CA SER A 64 -12.15 11.83 -14.62
C SER A 64 -11.12 11.06 -15.45
N MET A 65 -11.57 10.46 -16.57
CA MET A 65 -10.68 9.86 -17.56
C MET A 65 -9.73 10.90 -18.18
N GLU A 66 -10.19 12.12 -18.35
CA GLU A 66 -9.35 13.20 -18.89
C GLU A 66 -8.22 13.58 -17.93
N ASP A 67 -8.52 13.72 -16.62
CA ASP A 67 -7.49 13.93 -15.60
C ASP A 67 -6.46 12.81 -15.61
N VAL A 68 -6.92 11.55 -15.67
CA VAL A 68 -6.01 10.39 -15.74
C VAL A 68 -5.06 10.49 -16.94
N ARG A 69 -5.56 10.89 -18.11
CA ARG A 69 -4.75 11.03 -19.31
C ARG A 69 -3.73 12.17 -19.19
N CYS A 70 -4.17 13.32 -18.69
CA CYS A 70 -3.29 14.48 -18.48
C CYS A 70 -2.17 14.16 -17.49
N ILE A 71 -2.51 13.60 -16.32
CA ILE A 71 -1.55 13.27 -15.26
C ILE A 71 -0.54 12.21 -15.76
N LEU A 72 -1.00 11.19 -16.49
CA LEU A 72 -0.09 10.20 -17.08
C LEU A 72 0.84 10.81 -18.13
N ALA A 73 0.35 11.76 -18.94
CA ALA A 73 1.16 12.45 -19.95
C ALA A 73 2.23 13.35 -19.32
N GLU A 74 1.98 13.90 -18.13
CA GLU A 74 2.92 14.67 -17.34
C GLU A 74 3.95 13.81 -16.58
N GLY A 75 3.84 12.48 -16.68
CA GLY A 75 4.76 11.57 -15.99
C GLY A 75 4.47 11.44 -14.50
N CYS A 76 3.22 11.66 -14.07
CA CYS A 76 2.74 11.49 -12.71
C CYS A 76 1.82 10.26 -12.59
N ILE A 77 1.51 9.85 -11.35
CA ILE A 77 0.60 8.74 -11.05
C ILE A 77 -0.78 9.29 -10.67
N PRO A 78 -1.85 9.03 -11.47
CA PRO A 78 -3.21 9.39 -11.09
C PRO A 78 -3.70 8.57 -9.88
N VAL A 79 -4.33 9.23 -8.90
CA VAL A 79 -4.99 8.59 -7.76
C VAL A 79 -6.44 9.03 -7.70
N LEU A 80 -7.37 8.08 -7.66
CA LEU A 80 -8.80 8.35 -7.60
C LEU A 80 -9.36 8.02 -6.22
N ALA A 81 -10.29 8.83 -5.73
CA ALA A 81 -11.10 8.54 -4.55
C ALA A 81 -12.24 7.55 -4.91
N ASP A 82 -11.86 6.30 -5.21
CA ASP A 82 -12.76 5.25 -5.70
C ASP A 82 -12.48 3.90 -4.98
N PRO A 83 -13.05 3.69 -3.79
CA PRO A 83 -12.78 2.51 -2.98
C PRO A 83 -13.20 1.19 -3.61
N LYS A 84 -14.13 1.22 -4.55
CA LYS A 84 -14.62 0.03 -5.26
C LYS A 84 -13.91 -0.22 -6.59
N ALA A 85 -13.01 0.69 -6.99
CA ALA A 85 -12.37 0.69 -8.30
C ALA A 85 -13.40 0.61 -9.45
N GLU A 86 -14.47 1.38 -9.37
CA GLU A 86 -15.52 1.48 -10.40
C GLU A 86 -14.93 2.05 -11.71
N CYS A 87 -13.85 2.84 -11.57
CA CYS A 87 -13.08 3.37 -12.69
C CYS A 87 -12.55 2.27 -13.64
N ARG A 88 -12.41 1.01 -13.19
CA ARG A 88 -11.97 -0.09 -14.06
C ARG A 88 -12.88 -0.30 -15.27
N ALA A 89 -14.18 0.05 -15.16
CA ALA A 89 -15.14 -0.09 -16.23
C ALA A 89 -14.80 0.76 -17.46
N TRP A 90 -14.26 1.94 -17.22
CA TRP A 90 -13.87 2.87 -18.29
C TRP A 90 -12.34 2.91 -18.51
N LEU A 91 -11.51 2.62 -17.52
CA LEU A 91 -10.06 2.49 -17.69
C LEU A 91 -9.67 1.27 -18.52
N LYS A 92 -10.38 0.15 -18.33
CA LYS A 92 -10.08 -1.16 -18.93
C LYS A 92 -8.59 -1.53 -18.76
N PRO A 93 -8.10 -1.65 -17.52
CA PRO A 93 -6.70 -1.93 -17.27
C PRO A 93 -6.28 -3.31 -17.77
N ASP A 94 -5.04 -3.47 -18.20
CA ASP A 94 -4.44 -4.76 -18.53
C ASP A 94 -4.22 -5.61 -17.28
N VAL A 95 -3.96 -4.95 -16.14
CA VAL A 95 -3.66 -5.57 -14.85
C VAL A 95 -4.41 -4.86 -13.73
N VAL A 96 -5.04 -5.62 -12.84
CA VAL A 96 -5.54 -5.16 -11.55
C VAL A 96 -4.68 -5.74 -10.44
N VAL A 97 -4.19 -4.89 -9.54
CA VAL A 97 -3.45 -5.29 -8.33
C VAL A 97 -4.27 -4.87 -7.11
N ASP A 98 -4.76 -5.82 -6.32
CA ASP A 98 -5.41 -5.48 -5.06
C ASP A 98 -4.39 -5.44 -3.92
N ALA A 99 -4.04 -4.23 -3.51
CA ALA A 99 -3.11 -3.90 -2.44
C ALA A 99 -3.79 -3.18 -1.26
N ILE A 100 -5.11 -3.37 -1.06
CA ILE A 100 -5.87 -2.78 0.05
C ILE A 100 -5.39 -3.32 1.40
N LEU A 101 -4.91 -4.58 1.45
CA LEU A 101 -4.41 -5.25 2.67
C LEU A 101 -5.48 -5.42 3.79
N ALA A 102 -6.73 -5.53 3.42
CA ALA A 102 -7.85 -5.73 4.36
C ALA A 102 -7.85 -7.12 5.03
N LYS A 103 -6.92 -8.00 4.66
CA LYS A 103 -6.81 -9.41 5.15
C LYS A 103 -8.02 -10.28 4.80
N LYS A 104 -8.87 -9.77 3.94
CA LYS A 104 -10.01 -10.44 3.29
C LYS A 104 -10.22 -9.80 1.93
N ASN A 105 -10.74 -10.57 0.98
CA ASN A 105 -11.11 -10.03 -0.32
C ASN A 105 -12.33 -9.09 -0.17
N LEU A 106 -12.21 -7.85 -0.67
CA LEU A 106 -13.26 -6.84 -0.67
C LEU A 106 -13.93 -6.71 -2.06
N GLY A 107 -14.11 -7.83 -2.75
CA GLY A 107 -14.85 -7.92 -4.00
C GLY A 107 -14.00 -7.91 -5.26
N THR A 108 -12.68 -8.10 -5.17
CA THR A 108 -11.82 -8.35 -6.35
C THR A 108 -12.10 -9.73 -6.92
N GLN A 109 -12.28 -9.81 -8.23
CA GLN A 109 -12.56 -11.04 -8.98
C GLN A 109 -11.49 -11.30 -10.02
N ILE A 110 -11.21 -12.57 -10.29
CA ILE A 110 -10.23 -12.98 -11.30
C ILE A 110 -10.57 -12.42 -12.70
N THR A 111 -11.81 -12.03 -12.92
CA THR A 111 -12.33 -11.46 -14.19
C THR A 111 -12.24 -9.94 -14.27
N ASP A 112 -11.73 -9.26 -13.25
CA ASP A 112 -11.66 -7.78 -13.21
C ASP A 112 -10.68 -7.19 -14.25
N ALA A 113 -9.70 -7.99 -14.71
CA ALA A 113 -8.77 -7.65 -15.79
C ALA A 113 -8.18 -8.92 -16.42
N PRO A 114 -7.48 -8.82 -17.56
CA PRO A 114 -6.72 -9.95 -18.13
C PRO A 114 -5.73 -10.58 -17.14
N LEU A 115 -5.11 -9.78 -16.27
CA LEU A 115 -4.31 -10.25 -15.15
C LEU A 115 -4.79 -9.59 -13.85
N VAL A 116 -5.12 -10.40 -12.84
CA VAL A 116 -5.49 -9.93 -11.50
C VAL A 116 -4.52 -10.51 -10.49
N ILE A 117 -3.94 -9.64 -9.64
CA ILE A 117 -2.95 -9.99 -8.64
C ILE A 117 -3.47 -9.55 -7.26
N GLY A 118 -3.59 -10.49 -6.32
CA GLY A 118 -3.89 -10.21 -4.93
C GLY A 118 -2.61 -10.01 -4.11
N VAL A 119 -2.62 -9.11 -3.13
CA VAL A 119 -1.47 -8.87 -2.25
C VAL A 119 -1.77 -9.33 -0.82
N GLY A 120 -1.14 -10.40 -0.39
CA GLY A 120 -1.23 -10.94 0.96
C GLY A 120 -2.49 -11.74 1.26
N PRO A 121 -2.77 -11.98 2.56
CA PRO A 121 -3.88 -12.80 3.02
C PRO A 121 -5.25 -12.26 2.62
N GLY A 122 -6.15 -13.18 2.29
CA GLY A 122 -7.52 -12.89 1.86
C GLY A 122 -7.77 -13.27 0.41
N PHE A 123 -6.72 -13.65 -0.33
CA PHE A 123 -6.80 -14.09 -1.72
C PHE A 123 -6.35 -15.53 -1.89
N CYS A 124 -6.97 -16.23 -2.84
CA CYS A 124 -6.56 -17.55 -3.30
C CYS A 124 -6.27 -17.48 -4.81
N ALA A 125 -5.02 -17.74 -5.20
CA ALA A 125 -4.63 -17.81 -6.60
C ALA A 125 -5.33 -18.98 -7.30
N GLY A 126 -5.87 -18.72 -8.49
CA GLY A 126 -6.69 -19.66 -9.27
C GLY A 126 -8.20 -19.58 -8.94
N ARG A 127 -8.60 -18.84 -7.91
CA ARG A 127 -10.01 -18.61 -7.54
C ARG A 127 -10.38 -17.12 -7.60
N ASP A 128 -9.69 -16.30 -6.80
CA ASP A 128 -10.00 -14.88 -6.65
C ASP A 128 -9.17 -14.01 -7.59
N CYS A 129 -7.98 -14.49 -7.94
CA CYS A 129 -7.00 -13.80 -8.77
C CYS A 129 -6.08 -14.82 -9.47
N HIS A 130 -5.28 -14.37 -10.43
CA HIS A 130 -4.33 -15.21 -11.17
C HIS A 130 -3.06 -15.52 -10.36
N ALA A 131 -2.63 -14.57 -9.52
CA ALA A 131 -1.48 -14.73 -8.65
C ALA A 131 -1.69 -13.99 -7.33
N VAL A 132 -1.04 -14.47 -6.26
CA VAL A 132 -0.97 -13.80 -4.97
C VAL A 132 0.49 -13.48 -4.64
N ILE A 133 0.76 -12.30 -4.09
CA ILE A 133 2.10 -11.95 -3.62
C ILE A 133 2.17 -12.13 -2.11
N GLU A 134 3.15 -12.93 -1.65
CA GLU A 134 3.38 -13.17 -0.22
C GLU A 134 3.84 -11.89 0.49
N THR A 135 3.20 -11.60 1.62
CA THR A 135 3.50 -10.40 2.43
C THR A 135 4.06 -10.69 3.81
N MET A 136 4.15 -11.96 4.22
CA MET A 136 4.78 -12.33 5.49
C MET A 136 6.27 -12.02 5.43
N ARG A 137 6.79 -11.29 6.44
CA ARG A 137 8.24 -11.05 6.55
C ARG A 137 8.98 -12.36 6.74
N GLY A 138 10.13 -12.49 6.09
CA GLY A 138 10.97 -13.68 6.13
C GLY A 138 11.38 -14.14 4.73
N HIS A 139 11.77 -15.41 4.63
CA HIS A 139 12.37 -15.99 3.42
C HIS A 139 11.46 -15.94 2.17
N THR A 140 10.15 -15.93 2.35
CA THR A 140 9.17 -15.97 1.26
C THR A 140 8.57 -14.62 0.89
N LEU A 141 8.96 -13.53 1.57
CA LEU A 141 8.44 -12.19 1.29
C LEU A 141 8.60 -11.82 -0.20
N GLY A 142 7.50 -11.36 -0.80
CA GLY A 142 7.46 -10.96 -2.21
C GLY A 142 7.38 -12.11 -3.22
N ARG A 143 7.32 -13.37 -2.78
CA ARG A 143 7.16 -14.51 -3.71
C ARG A 143 5.81 -14.52 -4.38
N VAL A 144 5.82 -14.89 -5.66
CA VAL A 144 4.61 -15.09 -6.48
C VAL A 144 4.03 -16.49 -6.22
N ILE A 145 2.79 -16.54 -5.73
CA ILE A 145 2.00 -17.74 -5.49
C ILE A 145 1.02 -17.88 -6.66
N ARG A 146 1.11 -18.98 -7.40
CA ARG A 146 0.31 -19.23 -8.62
C ARG A 146 -0.88 -20.16 -8.37
N SER A 147 -0.94 -20.76 -7.19
CA SER A 147 -2.02 -21.65 -6.77
C SER A 147 -2.14 -21.67 -5.25
N GLY A 148 -3.34 -21.52 -4.73
CA GLY A 148 -3.61 -21.51 -3.29
C GLY A 148 -3.44 -20.15 -2.63
N GLU A 149 -3.24 -20.16 -1.32
CA GLU A 149 -3.27 -18.98 -0.45
C GLU A 149 -1.89 -18.64 0.09
N PRO A 150 -1.61 -17.36 0.42
CA PRO A 150 -0.40 -16.96 1.13
C PRO A 150 -0.45 -17.39 2.60
N ILE A 151 0.65 -17.19 3.31
CA ILE A 151 0.72 -17.48 4.75
C ILE A 151 -0.38 -16.68 5.47
N PRO A 152 -1.19 -17.31 6.33
CA PRO A 152 -2.26 -16.64 7.08
C PRO A 152 -1.73 -15.48 7.93
N ASN A 153 -2.56 -14.44 8.08
CA ASN A 153 -2.24 -13.32 8.96
C ASN A 153 -2.16 -13.75 10.42
N THR A 154 -1.03 -13.47 11.07
CA THR A 154 -0.80 -13.81 12.49
C THR A 154 -1.33 -12.75 13.45
N ASN A 155 -1.75 -11.58 12.98
CA ASN A 155 -2.03 -10.37 13.77
C ASN A 155 -0.85 -9.86 14.62
N ILE A 156 0.33 -10.46 14.52
CA ILE A 156 1.54 -10.06 15.21
C ILE A 156 2.35 -9.16 14.25
N PRO A 157 2.67 -7.92 14.62
CA PRO A 157 3.56 -7.08 13.84
C PRO A 157 4.93 -7.71 13.65
N GLY A 158 5.55 -7.50 12.49
CA GLY A 158 6.89 -8.03 12.23
C GLY A 158 7.92 -7.50 13.24
N LEU A 159 8.88 -8.35 13.59
CA LEU A 159 10.00 -8.01 14.47
C LEU A 159 10.89 -6.94 13.79
N ILE A 160 11.11 -5.81 14.49
CA ILE A 160 12.01 -4.73 14.09
C ILE A 160 12.76 -4.26 15.34
N GLY A 161 14.09 -4.29 15.29
CA GLY A 161 14.91 -3.82 16.42
C GLY A 161 14.64 -4.52 17.75
N GLY A 162 14.19 -5.78 17.73
CA GLY A 162 13.86 -6.55 18.94
C GLY A 162 12.41 -6.38 19.42
N PHE A 163 11.59 -5.52 18.80
CA PHE A 163 10.21 -5.23 19.20
C PHE A 163 9.19 -5.69 18.14
N THR A 164 8.01 -6.09 18.60
CA THR A 164 6.87 -6.55 17.77
C THR A 164 5.64 -5.68 18.00
N GLY A 165 4.75 -6.09 18.90
CA GLY A 165 3.50 -5.40 19.24
C GLY A 165 3.71 -4.08 19.95
N GLU A 166 4.77 -3.95 20.70
CA GLU A 166 5.15 -2.77 21.50
C GLU A 166 5.35 -1.53 20.61
N ARG A 167 5.74 -1.72 19.35
CA ARG A 167 5.90 -0.62 18.39
C ARG A 167 4.58 0.01 17.96
N VAL A 168 3.46 -0.68 18.16
CA VAL A 168 2.16 -0.25 17.67
C VAL A 168 1.48 0.64 18.67
N LEU A 169 1.24 1.89 18.30
CA LEU A 169 0.40 2.81 19.05
C LEU A 169 -1.07 2.52 18.73
N ARG A 170 -1.89 2.36 19.75
CA ARG A 170 -3.31 2.03 19.61
C ARG A 170 -4.18 3.11 20.24
N ALA A 171 -5.31 3.42 19.59
CA ALA A 171 -6.31 4.33 20.14
C ALA A 171 -6.75 3.89 21.55
N PRO A 172 -6.68 4.76 22.54
CA PRO A 172 -7.01 4.43 23.93
C PRO A 172 -8.54 4.32 24.16
N ASP A 173 -9.35 4.89 23.27
CA ASP A 173 -10.80 4.92 23.35
C ASP A 173 -11.45 4.97 21.96
N ASP A 174 -12.79 4.85 21.91
CA ASP A 174 -13.61 5.19 20.74
C ASP A 174 -13.72 6.71 20.63
N GLY A 175 -13.65 7.29 19.44
CA GLY A 175 -13.83 8.73 19.23
C GLY A 175 -13.01 9.30 18.08
N MET A 176 -12.73 10.59 18.16
CA MET A 176 -11.87 11.28 17.19
C MET A 176 -10.42 11.27 17.71
N PHE A 177 -9.51 10.85 16.85
CA PHE A 177 -8.08 10.85 17.15
C PHE A 177 -7.51 12.26 17.00
N HIS A 178 -6.79 12.73 18.01
CA HIS A 178 -6.02 13.98 17.98
C HIS A 178 -4.53 13.67 17.98
N GLN A 179 -3.87 14.09 16.92
CA GLN A 179 -2.42 13.96 16.77
C GLN A 179 -1.71 15.05 17.57
N LEU A 180 -0.75 14.67 18.43
CA LEU A 180 0.07 15.61 19.21
C LEU A 180 1.51 15.68 18.70
N LEU A 181 2.04 14.60 18.12
CA LEU A 181 3.39 14.52 17.58
C LEU A 181 3.38 14.11 16.11
N ASP A 182 4.26 14.68 15.32
CA ASP A 182 4.38 14.41 13.89
C ASP A 182 5.21 13.16 13.58
N ILE A 183 5.00 12.59 12.40
CA ILE A 183 5.87 11.55 11.84
C ILE A 183 7.27 12.15 11.67
N GLY A 184 8.30 11.42 12.13
CA GLY A 184 9.68 11.89 12.16
C GLY A 184 10.12 12.41 13.53
N THR A 185 9.20 12.61 14.49
CA THR A 185 9.55 13.01 15.85
C THR A 185 10.23 11.88 16.60
N MET A 186 11.39 12.17 17.21
CA MET A 186 12.05 11.26 18.15
C MET A 186 11.31 11.26 19.48
N VAL A 187 11.04 10.07 20.02
CA VAL A 187 10.27 9.87 21.25
C VAL A 187 10.97 8.93 22.22
N GLN A 188 10.65 9.08 23.48
CA GLN A 188 11.01 8.14 24.55
C GLN A 188 9.78 7.34 25.02
N ALA A 189 10.02 6.18 25.61
CA ALA A 189 8.96 5.46 26.28
C ALA A 189 8.33 6.34 27.36
N GLY A 190 6.99 6.46 27.33
CA GLY A 190 6.24 7.37 28.22
C GLY A 190 5.74 8.65 27.55
N ASP A 191 6.29 9.05 26.40
CA ASP A 191 5.82 10.23 25.67
C ASP A 191 4.40 10.04 25.14
N VAL A 192 3.62 11.12 25.12
CA VAL A 192 2.25 11.14 24.59
C VAL A 192 2.29 11.51 23.10
N ALA A 193 1.93 10.58 22.23
CA ALA A 193 1.96 10.78 20.78
C ALA A 193 0.65 11.35 20.21
N GLY A 194 -0.45 11.16 20.90
CA GLY A 194 -1.79 11.61 20.51
C GLY A 194 -2.79 11.32 21.62
N GLU A 195 -4.06 11.61 21.37
CA GLU A 195 -5.13 11.35 22.34
C GLU A 195 -6.47 11.05 21.67
N VAL A 196 -7.39 10.47 22.45
CA VAL A 196 -8.81 10.31 22.07
C VAL A 196 -9.66 10.61 23.31
N ASN A 197 -10.59 11.58 23.23
CA ASN A 197 -11.43 12.02 24.34
C ASN A 197 -10.62 12.39 25.61
N GLY A 198 -9.45 13.04 25.45
CA GLY A 198 -8.54 13.38 26.54
C GLY A 198 -7.77 12.20 27.15
N LYS A 199 -7.92 10.97 26.63
CA LYS A 199 -7.13 9.81 27.03
C LYS A 199 -5.86 9.76 26.20
N PRO A 200 -4.66 9.75 26.82
CA PRO A 200 -3.40 9.77 26.08
C PRO A 200 -3.09 8.44 25.39
N MET A 201 -2.55 8.52 24.17
CA MET A 201 -1.90 7.43 23.45
C MET A 201 -0.39 7.52 23.71
N ILE A 202 0.12 6.60 24.53
CA ILE A 202 1.49 6.64 25.07
C ILE A 202 2.43 5.78 24.22
N CYS A 203 3.62 6.28 23.93
CA CYS A 203 4.72 5.54 23.35
C CYS A 203 5.23 4.50 24.34
N THR A 204 5.18 3.22 24.00
CA THR A 204 5.63 2.13 24.86
C THR A 204 7.12 1.82 24.73
N ILE A 205 7.75 2.34 23.67
CA ILE A 205 9.18 2.21 23.39
C ILE A 205 9.76 3.54 22.92
N SER A 206 11.07 3.71 23.05
CA SER A 206 11.81 4.83 22.46
C SER A 206 12.11 4.55 20.98
N GLY A 207 12.21 5.62 20.16
CA GLY A 207 12.48 5.54 18.72
C GLY A 207 12.00 6.76 17.97
N VAL A 208 11.63 6.58 16.69
CA VAL A 208 11.02 7.63 15.88
C VAL A 208 9.56 7.28 15.58
N ILE A 209 8.66 8.24 15.65
CA ILE A 209 7.29 8.07 15.15
C ILE A 209 7.37 7.90 13.64
N ARG A 210 7.18 6.67 13.17
CA ARG A 210 7.28 6.31 11.77
C ARG A 210 5.93 6.35 11.05
N GLY A 211 4.86 6.29 11.82
CA GLY A 211 3.51 6.36 11.30
C GLY A 211 2.53 6.86 12.32
N MET A 212 1.55 7.64 11.87
CA MET A 212 0.49 8.22 12.66
C MET A 212 -0.74 8.44 11.78
N LEU A 213 -1.94 8.14 12.27
CA LEU A 213 -3.17 8.54 11.61
C LEU A 213 -3.26 10.06 11.46
N ALA A 214 -4.02 10.53 10.48
CA ALA A 214 -4.32 11.95 10.37
C ALA A 214 -5.14 12.42 11.57
N ASP A 215 -4.91 13.67 11.98
CA ASP A 215 -5.74 14.32 12.98
C ASP A 215 -7.21 14.31 12.56
N GLY A 216 -8.13 14.20 13.51
CA GLY A 216 -9.57 14.12 13.24
C GLY A 216 -10.04 12.78 12.62
N THR A 217 -9.21 11.73 12.60
CA THR A 217 -9.64 10.41 12.11
C THR A 217 -10.54 9.73 13.14
N PRO A 218 -11.75 9.24 12.75
CA PRO A 218 -12.57 8.41 13.63
C PRO A 218 -11.86 7.09 13.94
N VAL A 219 -11.77 6.74 15.22
CA VAL A 219 -11.11 5.52 15.69
C VAL A 219 -11.99 4.75 16.67
N PHE A 220 -11.74 3.45 16.79
CA PHE A 220 -12.28 2.62 17.85
C PHE A 220 -11.16 2.18 18.79
N LYS A 221 -11.49 1.89 20.03
CA LYS A 221 -10.55 1.43 21.06
C LYS A 221 -9.75 0.24 20.57
N GLY A 222 -8.40 0.35 20.66
CA GLY A 222 -7.48 -0.68 20.21
C GLY A 222 -7.14 -0.62 18.71
N MET A 223 -7.77 0.27 17.93
CA MET A 223 -7.40 0.50 16.52
C MET A 223 -5.94 0.91 16.45
N LYS A 224 -5.19 0.35 15.50
CA LYS A 224 -3.82 0.79 15.23
C LYS A 224 -3.84 2.23 14.72
N SER A 225 -3.27 3.15 15.49
CA SER A 225 -3.26 4.58 15.20
C SER A 225 -1.87 5.16 14.96
N GLY A 226 -0.82 4.41 15.27
CA GLY A 226 0.55 4.82 14.99
C GLY A 226 1.55 3.67 15.06
N ASP A 227 2.81 3.99 14.80
CA ASP A 227 3.94 3.06 14.78
C ASP A 227 5.23 3.79 15.18
N VAL A 228 5.95 3.26 16.19
CA VAL A 228 7.27 3.74 16.60
C VAL A 228 8.33 2.79 16.04
N ASP A 229 9.33 3.33 15.36
CA ASP A 229 10.48 2.55 14.88
C ASP A 229 11.65 2.68 15.85
N PRO A 230 12.05 1.58 16.55
CA PRO A 230 13.10 1.62 17.56
C PRO A 230 14.49 1.90 16.98
N ARG A 231 14.68 1.80 15.69
CA ARG A 231 15.96 2.11 15.04
C ARG A 231 16.28 3.59 15.05
N GLY A 232 15.29 4.48 15.27
CA GLY A 232 15.48 5.92 15.37
C GLY A 232 15.91 6.62 14.08
N GLU A 233 15.79 5.96 12.94
CA GLU A 233 16.26 6.48 11.64
C GLU A 233 15.14 7.28 10.96
N ILE A 234 15.25 8.61 10.96
CA ILE A 234 14.24 9.53 10.43
C ILE A 234 14.04 9.34 8.91
N SER A 235 15.09 9.03 8.18
CA SER A 235 15.02 8.80 6.72
C SER A 235 14.04 7.68 6.35
N TYR A 236 13.84 6.70 7.24
CA TYR A 236 12.87 5.62 7.04
C TYR A 236 11.41 6.09 7.11
N CYS A 237 11.17 7.29 7.59
CA CYS A 237 9.83 7.89 7.57
C CYS A 237 9.45 8.41 6.18
N GLN A 238 10.43 8.70 5.33
CA GLN A 238 10.26 9.36 4.02
C GLN A 238 10.45 8.42 2.83
N THR A 239 10.84 7.16 3.06
CA THR A 239 11.14 6.20 1.99
C THR A 239 10.30 4.95 2.09
N ALA A 240 9.99 4.34 0.94
CA ALA A 240 9.30 3.05 0.88
C ALA A 240 10.12 1.97 1.58
N SER A 241 9.43 1.10 2.34
CA SER A 241 10.12 0.07 3.12
C SER A 241 10.67 -1.07 2.26
N ASP A 242 11.68 -1.79 2.80
CA ASP A 242 12.15 -3.06 2.28
C ASP A 242 10.99 -4.01 1.91
N LYS A 243 10.00 -4.11 2.80
CA LYS A 243 8.80 -4.92 2.57
C LYS A 243 7.98 -4.44 1.37
N ALA A 244 7.73 -3.14 1.26
CA ALA A 244 6.96 -2.56 0.17
C ALA A 244 7.66 -2.77 -1.18
N ILE A 245 8.98 -2.55 -1.22
CA ILE A 245 9.80 -2.74 -2.42
C ILE A 245 9.90 -4.22 -2.83
N ALA A 246 10.06 -5.16 -1.86
CA ALA A 246 10.08 -6.59 -2.15
C ALA A 246 8.74 -7.07 -2.73
N ILE A 247 7.61 -6.64 -2.17
CA ILE A 247 6.28 -6.94 -2.69
C ILE A 247 6.10 -6.37 -4.10
N GLY A 248 6.53 -5.12 -4.34
CA GLY A 248 6.52 -4.51 -5.67
C GLY A 248 7.35 -5.31 -6.69
N GLY A 249 8.48 -5.88 -6.27
CA GLY A 249 9.27 -6.82 -7.10
C GLY A 249 8.49 -8.07 -7.47
N GLY A 250 7.75 -8.66 -6.53
CA GLY A 250 6.88 -9.81 -6.79
C GLY A 250 5.74 -9.49 -7.76
N VAL A 251 5.11 -8.31 -7.62
CA VAL A 251 4.08 -7.87 -8.57
C VAL A 251 4.65 -7.70 -9.97
N LEU A 252 5.80 -7.02 -10.10
CA LEU A 252 6.49 -6.86 -11.40
C LEU A 252 6.84 -8.21 -12.03
N GLN A 253 7.36 -9.16 -11.23
CA GLN A 253 7.64 -10.52 -11.70
C GLN A 253 6.38 -11.21 -12.25
N ALA A 254 5.26 -11.15 -11.52
CA ALA A 254 4.00 -11.76 -11.95
C ALA A 254 3.51 -11.15 -13.28
N ILE A 255 3.64 -9.82 -13.46
CA ILE A 255 3.30 -9.13 -14.69
C ILE A 255 4.18 -9.60 -15.86
N LEU A 256 5.50 -9.67 -15.67
CA LEU A 256 6.44 -10.08 -16.70
C LEU A 256 6.26 -11.56 -17.09
N GLU A 257 5.97 -12.43 -16.13
CA GLU A 257 5.68 -13.85 -16.40
C GLU A 257 4.41 -14.00 -17.24
N TYR A 258 3.35 -13.27 -16.87
CA TYR A 258 2.09 -13.31 -17.63
C TYR A 258 2.29 -12.82 -19.06
N THR A 259 2.97 -11.71 -19.27
CA THR A 259 3.26 -11.20 -20.64
C THR A 259 4.21 -12.10 -21.42
N GLY A 260 5.17 -12.74 -20.75
CA GLY A 260 6.07 -13.73 -21.35
C GLY A 260 5.32 -14.98 -21.83
N VAL A 261 4.37 -15.48 -21.07
CA VAL A 261 3.50 -16.62 -21.46
C VAL A 261 2.64 -16.25 -22.67
N LEU A 262 2.04 -15.06 -22.69
CA LEU A 262 1.27 -14.60 -23.85
C LEU A 262 2.14 -14.45 -25.11
N ASN A 263 3.35 -13.93 -24.98
CA ASN A 263 4.27 -13.78 -26.09
C ASN A 263 4.71 -15.15 -26.64
N ALA A 264 4.93 -16.14 -25.78
CA ALA A 264 5.25 -17.50 -26.21
C ALA A 264 4.08 -18.17 -26.93
N ALA A 265 2.84 -17.99 -26.42
CA ALA A 265 1.64 -18.55 -27.04
C ALA A 265 1.30 -17.92 -28.40
N THR A 266 1.68 -16.66 -28.62
CA THR A 266 1.48 -15.95 -29.89
C THR A 266 2.61 -16.15 -30.91
N GLY A 267 3.65 -16.93 -30.58
CA GLY A 267 4.81 -17.17 -31.44
C GLY A 267 5.73 -15.96 -31.63
N LYS A 268 5.52 -14.89 -30.91
CA LYS A 268 6.37 -13.71 -30.91
C LYS A 268 7.49 -13.90 -29.89
N ASN A 269 8.64 -14.41 -30.33
CA ASN A 269 9.84 -14.36 -29.50
C ASN A 269 10.21 -12.89 -29.23
N ALA A 270 10.33 -12.53 -27.96
CA ALA A 270 10.68 -11.18 -27.52
C ALA A 270 12.10 -10.73 -27.94
N LEU A 271 12.86 -11.63 -28.53
CA LEU A 271 14.23 -11.38 -28.95
C LEU A 271 14.34 -11.59 -30.48
N GLY A 272 13.67 -10.87 -31.30
CA GLY A 272 13.77 -10.89 -32.77
C GLY A 272 15.10 -11.43 -33.37
N VAL A 273 15.53 -12.65 -32.97
CA VAL A 273 16.66 -13.41 -33.46
C VAL A 273 16.14 -14.75 -33.98
#